data_3122440d75fe5661329bd14f9c340e05
#
_entry.id   3122440d75fe5661329bd14f9c340e05
#
_cell.length_a   1.000
_cell.length_b   1.000
_cell.length_c   1.000
_cell.angle_alpha   90.00
_cell.angle_beta   90.00
_cell.angle_gamma   90.00
#
_symmetry.space_group_name_H-M   'P 1'
#
loop_
_entity.id
_entity.type
_entity.pdbx_description
1 polymer ?
#
loop_
_entity_poly.entity_id
_entity_poly.type
_entity_poly.pdbx_seq_one_letter_code
_entity_poly.pdbx_strand_id
1 'polypeptide(L)'
;YNTGKGDRFGLNAWFLTSKRGLSQTTVDYGDPKDILHQQRERTLRSVLSWDHLRPTYKVGAKAGYIHTWLGYDYARDKGNGEWAYMITSRSKVNTLFASGNSEFYVGKKWLFSADIALHQHFAKNQDRNIITQQGDKAVVGYDKARTELSAYMTAKWTPTERLGLSLALREDMYGKDWTPLIPAFYADYMLSKAGNVRAKASISRNYRFPTLNDLYFQPGGNPDLQPEHGFTYDGGVSFAFAKEGRYAVHGEATWFDSYIDDWILWIPLGGKQDFWTPKNLKKVHAYGVELKAGFDRTWNRDWQVGADGNFSWTPSINESEPMSKGDESIGKQLVYVPEFSASVTARLAWKSWRLLYKWCWYSERFTMS
;
A
#
# COMPACT_ATOMS: atom_id res chain seq x y z
N TYR A 1 -0.54 -8.31 29.74
CA TYR A 1 -0.81 -8.11 31.15
C TYR A 1 -1.53 -6.78 31.37
N ASN A 2 -2.58 -6.77 32.20
CA ASN A 2 -3.37 -5.58 32.51
C ASN A 2 -3.26 -5.34 34.03
N THR A 3 -2.78 -4.17 34.44
CA THR A 3 -2.56 -3.85 35.86
C THR A 3 -3.83 -3.46 36.62
N GLY A 4 -4.98 -3.32 35.94
CA GLY A 4 -6.21 -2.79 36.55
C GLY A 4 -6.19 -1.26 36.77
N LYS A 5 -5.04 -0.60 36.60
CA LYS A 5 -4.86 0.86 36.75
C LYS A 5 -4.82 1.58 35.37
N GLY A 6 -5.26 0.92 34.32
CA GLY A 6 -5.28 1.46 32.95
C GLY A 6 -4.03 1.11 32.14
N ASP A 7 -3.05 0.44 32.68
CA ASP A 7 -1.86 0.00 31.96
C ASP A 7 -2.05 -1.39 31.38
N ARG A 8 -1.69 -1.52 30.11
CA ARG A 8 -1.65 -2.79 29.37
C ARG A 8 -0.27 -2.99 28.78
N PHE A 9 0.30 -4.16 29.05
CA PHE A 9 1.57 -4.60 28.47
C PHE A 9 1.30 -5.77 27.54
N GLY A 10 1.87 -5.75 26.36
CA GLY A 10 1.75 -6.80 25.36
C GLY A 10 3.11 -7.23 24.83
N LEU A 11 3.29 -8.53 24.64
CA LEU A 11 4.37 -9.11 23.86
C LEU A 11 3.74 -9.93 22.75
N ASN A 12 4.07 -9.61 21.52
CA ASN A 12 3.66 -10.37 20.35
C ASN A 12 4.90 -10.80 19.58
N ALA A 13 4.96 -12.07 19.24
CA ALA A 13 5.99 -12.61 18.38
C ALA A 13 5.35 -13.60 17.40
N TRP A 14 5.78 -13.55 16.14
CA TRP A 14 5.36 -14.53 15.14
C TRP A 14 6.46 -14.77 14.12
N PHE A 15 6.44 -15.97 13.60
CA PHE A 15 7.35 -16.42 12.58
C PHE A 15 6.55 -16.89 11.37
N LEU A 16 6.95 -16.41 10.20
CA LEU A 16 6.41 -16.80 8.91
C LEU A 16 7.51 -17.47 8.09
N THR A 17 7.18 -18.59 7.47
CA THR A 17 7.98 -19.17 6.39
C THR A 17 7.08 -19.47 5.21
N SER A 18 7.51 -19.12 4.02
CA SER A 18 6.78 -19.38 2.78
C SER A 18 7.72 -19.81 1.67
N LYS A 19 7.23 -20.68 0.80
CA LYS A 19 7.86 -21.11 -0.44
C LYS A 19 6.79 -21.10 -1.51
N ARG A 20 7.01 -20.35 -2.59
CA ARG A 20 6.04 -20.24 -3.68
C ARG A 20 6.73 -20.29 -5.04
N GLY A 21 6.10 -20.97 -5.99
CA GLY A 21 6.39 -20.80 -7.41
C GLY A 21 5.84 -19.46 -7.87
N LEU A 22 6.55 -18.78 -8.75
CA LEU A 22 6.09 -17.58 -9.41
C LEU A 22 5.63 -17.94 -10.83
N SER A 23 4.66 -17.19 -11.33
CA SER A 23 4.20 -17.33 -12.71
C SER A 23 5.34 -17.06 -13.68
N GLN A 24 5.34 -17.74 -14.81
CA GLN A 24 6.26 -17.43 -15.89
C GLN A 24 5.92 -16.05 -16.46
N THR A 25 6.95 -15.37 -16.92
CA THR A 25 6.78 -14.11 -17.68
C THR A 25 6.56 -14.43 -19.16
N THR A 26 6.05 -13.48 -19.92
CA THR A 26 5.83 -13.63 -21.37
C THR A 26 7.12 -13.84 -22.17
N VAL A 27 8.28 -13.58 -21.59
CA VAL A 27 9.62 -13.84 -22.17
C VAL A 27 10.19 -15.22 -21.81
N ASP A 28 9.52 -15.97 -20.95
CA ASP A 28 9.92 -17.32 -20.58
C ASP A 28 9.37 -18.33 -21.60
N TYR A 29 10.14 -18.55 -22.68
CA TYR A 29 9.81 -19.60 -23.66
C TYR A 29 10.29 -20.96 -23.15
N GLY A 30 9.41 -21.95 -23.12
CA GLY A 30 9.71 -23.34 -22.77
C GLY A 30 8.62 -24.03 -21.96
N ASP A 31 8.80 -25.33 -21.69
CA ASP A 31 7.90 -26.06 -20.81
C ASP A 31 8.03 -25.52 -19.37
N PRO A 32 6.92 -25.23 -18.68
CA PRO A 32 6.94 -24.83 -17.26
C PRO A 32 7.73 -25.76 -16.34
N LYS A 33 7.85 -27.04 -16.70
CA LYS A 33 8.61 -28.05 -15.94
C LYS A 33 10.12 -27.82 -15.99
N ASP A 34 10.60 -27.18 -17.05
CA ASP A 34 12.01 -26.92 -17.29
C ASP A 34 12.47 -25.57 -16.68
N ILE A 35 11.55 -24.88 -15.99
CA ILE A 35 11.81 -23.58 -15.39
C ILE A 35 11.55 -23.60 -13.89
N LEU A 36 12.60 -23.35 -13.12
CA LEU A 36 12.50 -23.07 -11.68
C LEU A 36 12.34 -21.56 -11.47
N HIS A 37 11.16 -21.15 -11.09
CA HIS A 37 10.85 -19.75 -10.77
C HIS A 37 10.26 -19.71 -9.35
N GLN A 38 11.12 -19.49 -8.35
CA GLN A 38 10.77 -19.73 -6.96
C GLN A 38 11.19 -18.61 -6.03
N GLN A 39 10.31 -18.26 -5.11
CA GLN A 39 10.58 -17.37 -3.99
C GLN A 39 10.41 -18.09 -2.66
N ARG A 40 11.33 -17.82 -1.74
CA ARG A 40 11.29 -18.29 -0.35
C ARG A 40 11.39 -17.10 0.57
N GLU A 41 10.61 -17.10 1.63
CA GLU A 41 10.61 -16.03 2.63
C GLU A 41 10.65 -16.64 4.02
N ARG A 42 11.39 -15.99 4.92
CA ARG A 42 11.37 -16.23 6.36
C ARG A 42 11.33 -14.90 7.06
N THR A 43 10.33 -14.68 7.88
CA THR A 43 10.18 -13.43 8.61
C THR A 43 9.91 -13.73 10.08
N LEU A 44 10.73 -13.15 10.96
CA LEU A 44 10.52 -13.09 12.41
C LEU A 44 10.12 -11.67 12.76
N ARG A 45 9.07 -11.51 13.54
CA ARG A 45 8.64 -10.22 14.08
C ARG A 45 8.40 -10.36 15.57
N SER A 46 8.88 -9.38 16.35
CA SER A 46 8.62 -9.28 17.79
C SER A 46 8.30 -7.85 18.15
N VAL A 47 7.28 -7.65 18.96
CA VAL A 47 6.80 -6.33 19.38
C VAL A 47 6.46 -6.36 20.85
N LEU A 48 7.07 -5.46 21.62
CA LEU A 48 6.65 -5.05 22.95
C LEU A 48 5.74 -3.85 22.82
N SER A 49 4.65 -3.83 23.56
CA SER A 49 3.72 -2.69 23.60
C SER A 49 3.35 -2.35 25.03
N TRP A 50 3.14 -1.08 25.26
CA TRP A 50 2.55 -0.52 26.46
C TRP A 50 1.50 0.50 26.07
N ASP A 51 0.32 0.41 26.68
CA ASP A 51 -0.76 1.38 26.55
C ASP A 51 -1.20 1.80 27.95
N HIS A 52 -1.38 3.09 28.14
CA HIS A 52 -1.99 3.68 29.33
C HIS A 52 -3.29 4.37 28.95
N LEU A 53 -4.41 3.93 29.53
CA LEU A 53 -5.76 4.35 29.17
C LEU A 53 -6.39 5.09 30.33
N ARG A 54 -6.91 6.29 30.04
CA ARG A 54 -7.73 7.13 30.91
C ARG A 54 -8.97 7.63 30.18
N PRO A 55 -10.02 8.08 30.87
CA PRO A 55 -11.22 8.58 30.20
C PRO A 55 -10.97 9.77 29.26
N THR A 56 -9.95 10.57 29.54
CA THR A 56 -9.64 11.81 28.80
C THR A 56 -8.39 11.71 27.94
N TYR A 57 -7.60 10.68 28.09
CA TYR A 57 -6.42 10.48 27.25
C TYR A 57 -6.01 9.02 27.14
N LYS A 58 -5.28 8.73 26.09
CA LYS A 58 -4.58 7.49 25.87
C LYS A 58 -3.15 7.81 25.46
N VAL A 59 -2.18 7.08 26.01
CA VAL A 59 -0.77 7.14 25.63
C VAL A 59 -0.27 5.71 25.41
N GLY A 60 0.52 5.50 24.41
CA GLY A 60 1.09 4.18 24.11
C GLY A 60 2.51 4.28 23.59
N ALA A 61 3.25 3.20 23.79
CA ALA A 61 4.58 3.03 23.22
C ALA A 61 4.75 1.61 22.68
N LYS A 62 5.51 1.46 21.62
CA LYS A 62 5.88 0.17 21.03
C LYS A 62 7.35 0.18 20.69
N ALA A 63 8.00 -0.96 20.89
CA ALA A 63 9.34 -1.21 20.37
C ALA A 63 9.38 -2.63 19.81
N GLY A 64 10.14 -2.83 18.75
CA GLY A 64 10.17 -4.14 18.13
C GLY A 64 11.32 -4.35 17.17
N TYR A 65 11.42 -5.60 16.74
CA TYR A 65 12.42 -6.08 15.81
C TYR A 65 11.76 -6.94 14.74
N ILE A 66 12.17 -6.68 13.49
CA ILE A 66 11.75 -7.46 12.33
C ILE A 66 13.00 -7.96 11.62
N HIS A 67 13.06 -9.27 11.39
CA HIS A 67 14.06 -9.90 10.53
C HIS A 67 13.35 -10.55 9.35
N THR A 68 13.71 -10.16 8.14
CA THR A 68 13.21 -10.77 6.91
C THR A 68 14.38 -11.29 6.10
N TRP A 69 14.30 -12.56 5.73
CA TRP A 69 15.14 -13.19 4.74
C TRP A 69 14.29 -13.55 3.53
N LEU A 70 14.74 -13.11 2.35
CA LEU A 70 14.11 -13.38 1.07
C LEU A 70 15.14 -14.05 0.14
N GLY A 71 14.78 -15.19 -0.42
CA GLY A 71 15.53 -15.86 -1.45
C GLY A 71 14.70 -15.99 -2.73
N TYR A 72 15.28 -15.63 -3.86
CA TYR A 72 14.69 -15.80 -5.18
C TYR A 72 15.65 -16.59 -6.05
N ASP A 73 15.13 -17.60 -6.74
CA ASP A 73 15.87 -18.45 -7.65
C ASP A 73 15.12 -18.54 -8.99
N TYR A 74 15.84 -18.20 -10.07
CA TYR A 74 15.42 -18.43 -11.44
C TYR A 74 16.46 -19.33 -12.12
N ALA A 75 16.02 -20.50 -12.59
CA ALA A 75 16.91 -21.49 -13.22
C ALA A 75 16.18 -22.25 -14.33
N ARG A 76 16.95 -22.82 -15.26
CA ARG A 76 16.45 -23.71 -16.31
C ARG A 76 17.04 -25.09 -16.13
N ASP A 77 16.26 -26.14 -16.46
CA ASP A 77 16.77 -27.52 -16.52
C ASP A 77 17.79 -27.64 -17.65
N LYS A 78 18.89 -28.33 -17.37
CA LYS A 78 19.92 -28.67 -18.37
C LYS A 78 19.57 -29.93 -19.19
N GLY A 79 18.42 -30.55 -18.94
CA GLY A 79 17.99 -31.79 -19.57
C GLY A 79 18.48 -33.10 -18.87
N ASN A 80 19.14 -32.97 -17.72
CA ASN A 80 19.65 -34.09 -16.92
C ASN A 80 19.17 -34.05 -15.46
N GLY A 81 18.16 -33.22 -15.15
CA GLY A 81 17.67 -33.00 -13.80
C GLY A 81 18.53 -32.02 -12.98
N GLU A 82 19.56 -31.42 -13.57
CA GLU A 82 20.35 -30.36 -12.96
C GLU A 82 19.84 -28.98 -13.39
N TRP A 83 19.86 -28.02 -12.46
CA TRP A 83 19.43 -26.65 -12.70
C TRP A 83 20.58 -25.73 -13.11
N ALA A 84 20.44 -25.05 -14.24
CA ALA A 84 21.28 -23.90 -14.61
C ALA A 84 20.71 -22.62 -13.99
N TYR A 85 21.29 -22.16 -12.89
CA TYR A 85 20.85 -20.93 -12.24
C TYR A 85 21.22 -19.71 -13.08
N MET A 86 20.20 -18.96 -13.51
CA MET A 86 20.32 -17.70 -14.24
C MET A 86 20.38 -16.53 -13.28
N ILE A 87 19.54 -16.54 -12.24
CA ILE A 87 19.51 -15.54 -11.19
C ILE A 87 19.37 -16.22 -9.84
N THR A 88 20.17 -15.79 -8.88
CA THR A 88 20.05 -16.19 -7.47
C THR A 88 20.14 -14.94 -6.62
N SER A 89 19.01 -14.48 -6.06
CA SER A 89 18.95 -13.32 -5.20
C SER A 89 18.75 -13.73 -3.74
N ARG A 90 19.48 -13.06 -2.87
CA ARG A 90 19.42 -13.25 -1.41
C ARG A 90 19.39 -11.89 -0.73
N SER A 91 18.25 -11.60 -0.10
CA SER A 91 18.05 -10.36 0.65
C SER A 91 17.87 -10.65 2.13
N LYS A 92 18.47 -9.81 2.96
CA LYS A 92 18.26 -9.80 4.41
C LYS A 92 17.96 -8.37 4.83
N VAL A 93 16.86 -8.19 5.55
CA VAL A 93 16.49 -6.91 6.13
C VAL A 93 16.26 -7.08 7.61
N ASN A 94 16.95 -6.28 8.40
CA ASN A 94 16.72 -6.16 9.83
C ASN A 94 16.16 -4.76 10.10
N THR A 95 15.08 -4.68 10.83
CA THR A 95 14.48 -3.41 11.22
C THR A 95 14.29 -3.37 12.72
N LEU A 96 14.88 -2.39 13.37
CA LEU A 96 14.55 -1.98 14.73
C LEU A 96 13.58 -0.82 14.65
N PHE A 97 12.56 -0.80 15.48
CA PHE A 97 11.65 0.33 15.53
C PHE A 97 11.21 0.65 16.97
N ALA A 98 10.93 1.92 17.17
CA ALA A 98 10.27 2.42 18.37
C ALA A 98 9.22 3.45 17.95
N SER A 99 8.06 3.45 18.59
CA SER A 99 7.01 4.44 18.36
C SER A 99 6.29 4.81 19.64
N GLY A 100 5.82 6.06 19.68
CA GLY A 100 4.94 6.59 20.73
C GLY A 100 3.71 7.19 20.09
N ASN A 101 2.56 7.00 20.72
CA ASN A 101 1.30 7.59 20.29
C ASN A 101 0.54 8.18 21.48
N SER A 102 -0.20 9.23 21.24
CA SER A 102 -1.05 9.85 22.24
C SER A 102 -2.37 10.35 21.64
N GLU A 103 -3.42 10.30 22.44
CA GLU A 103 -4.73 10.85 22.12
C GLU A 103 -5.21 11.62 23.35
N PHE A 104 -5.73 12.86 23.16
CA PHE A 104 -6.24 13.72 24.20
C PHE A 104 -7.62 14.24 23.84
N TYR A 105 -8.61 13.97 24.69
CA TYR A 105 -9.97 14.45 24.57
C TYR A 105 -10.13 15.74 25.37
N VAL A 106 -10.42 16.86 24.70
CA VAL A 106 -10.62 18.16 25.36
C VAL A 106 -12.09 18.55 25.23
N GLY A 107 -12.78 18.46 26.35
CA GLY A 107 -14.23 18.57 26.38
C GLY A 107 -14.90 17.51 25.51
N LYS A 108 -16.04 17.86 24.89
CA LYS A 108 -16.80 16.96 24.01
C LYS A 108 -16.53 17.19 22.51
N LYS A 109 -15.72 18.20 22.17
CA LYS A 109 -15.62 18.70 20.80
C LYS A 109 -14.25 18.53 20.16
N TRP A 110 -13.20 18.31 20.95
CA TRP A 110 -11.84 18.23 20.45
C TRP A 110 -11.18 16.91 20.77
N LEU A 111 -10.52 16.35 19.76
CA LEU A 111 -9.60 15.25 19.90
C LEU A 111 -8.27 15.64 19.25
N PHE A 112 -7.20 15.62 20.03
CA PHE A 112 -5.83 15.80 19.54
C PHE A 112 -5.13 14.43 19.57
N SER A 113 -4.41 14.10 18.49
CA SER A 113 -3.55 12.92 18.45
C SER A 113 -2.16 13.31 17.99
N ALA A 114 -1.16 12.66 18.53
CA ALA A 114 0.22 12.79 18.08
C ALA A 114 0.90 11.41 18.09
N ASP A 115 1.65 11.15 17.04
CA ASP A 115 2.42 9.94 16.84
C ASP A 115 3.84 10.29 16.43
N ILE A 116 4.81 9.55 16.96
CA ILE A 116 6.21 9.59 16.53
C ILE A 116 6.70 8.16 16.33
N ALA A 117 7.40 7.92 15.24
CA ALA A 117 7.96 6.60 14.94
C ALA A 117 9.38 6.72 14.41
N LEU A 118 10.28 5.93 14.96
CA LEU A 118 11.66 5.79 14.52
C LEU A 118 11.87 4.37 14.01
N HIS A 119 12.42 4.22 12.81
CA HIS A 119 12.83 2.96 12.22
C HIS A 119 14.29 3.02 11.84
N GLN A 120 15.02 1.97 12.16
CA GLN A 120 16.40 1.75 11.71
C GLN A 120 16.44 0.48 10.87
N HIS A 121 16.67 0.64 9.58
CA HIS A 121 16.78 -0.45 8.61
C HIS A 121 18.24 -0.78 8.32
N PHE A 122 18.55 -2.07 8.25
CA PHE A 122 19.80 -2.63 7.75
C PHE A 122 19.45 -3.62 6.65
N ALA A 123 19.69 -3.25 5.41
CA ALA A 123 19.29 -4.02 4.24
C ALA A 123 20.53 -4.47 3.46
N LYS A 124 20.63 -5.77 3.27
CA LYS A 124 21.68 -6.38 2.46
C LYS A 124 21.04 -7.22 1.36
N ASN A 125 21.36 -6.92 0.13
CA ASN A 125 21.03 -7.70 -1.04
C ASN A 125 22.29 -8.22 -1.70
N GLN A 126 22.22 -9.45 -2.24
CA GLN A 126 23.26 -10.07 -3.04
C GLN A 126 22.61 -10.89 -4.15
N ASP A 127 22.87 -10.48 -5.38
CA ASP A 127 22.45 -11.15 -6.59
C ASP A 127 23.66 -11.82 -7.28
N ARG A 128 23.53 -13.09 -7.59
CA ARG A 128 24.54 -13.90 -8.25
C ARG A 128 24.09 -14.27 -9.65
N ASN A 129 25.06 -14.57 -10.51
CA ASN A 129 24.86 -14.93 -11.90
C ASN A 129 24.22 -13.81 -12.75
N ILE A 130 24.31 -12.56 -12.30
CA ILE A 130 23.89 -11.41 -13.10
C ILE A 130 24.88 -11.22 -14.24
N ILE A 131 24.38 -11.07 -15.46
CA ILE A 131 25.21 -10.75 -16.61
C ILE A 131 25.48 -9.23 -16.60
N THR A 132 26.72 -8.84 -16.51
CA THR A 132 27.14 -7.42 -16.51
C THR A 132 27.04 -6.83 -17.92
N GLN A 133 27.22 -5.51 -18.03
CA GLN A 133 27.29 -4.82 -19.34
C GLN A 133 28.44 -5.33 -20.23
N GLN A 134 29.50 -5.90 -19.64
CA GLN A 134 30.61 -6.53 -20.35
C GLN A 134 30.31 -7.98 -20.76
N GLY A 135 29.19 -8.56 -20.32
CA GLY A 135 28.79 -9.94 -20.61
C GLY A 135 29.31 -10.98 -19.60
N ASP A 136 30.02 -10.57 -18.56
CA ASP A 136 30.54 -11.45 -17.54
C ASP A 136 29.50 -11.75 -16.45
N LYS A 137 29.55 -12.93 -15.86
CA LYS A 137 28.75 -13.24 -14.67
C LYS A 137 29.35 -12.61 -13.44
N ALA A 138 28.57 -11.82 -12.75
CA ALA A 138 29.00 -11.13 -11.55
C ALA A 138 28.14 -11.46 -10.33
N VAL A 139 28.69 -11.16 -9.16
CA VAL A 139 27.98 -11.05 -7.91
C VAL A 139 27.84 -9.55 -7.62
N VAL A 140 26.62 -9.08 -7.61
CA VAL A 140 26.28 -7.67 -7.38
C VAL A 140 25.35 -7.53 -6.18
N GLY A 141 25.16 -6.33 -5.67
CA GLY A 141 24.26 -6.08 -4.58
C GLY A 141 24.62 -4.86 -3.77
N TYR A 142 23.94 -4.66 -2.65
CA TYR A 142 24.19 -3.54 -1.75
C TYR A 142 24.10 -3.97 -0.28
N ASP A 143 24.76 -3.20 0.57
CA ASP A 143 24.70 -3.28 2.03
C ASP A 143 24.48 -1.86 2.54
N LYS A 144 23.29 -1.52 2.96
CA LYS A 144 22.87 -0.15 3.29
C LYS A 144 22.07 -0.10 4.58
N ALA A 145 22.28 0.96 5.33
CA ALA A 145 21.44 1.30 6.49
C ALA A 145 20.69 2.60 6.21
N ARG A 146 19.46 2.69 6.70
CA ARG A 146 18.63 3.90 6.63
C ARG A 146 17.85 4.09 7.91
N THR A 147 17.96 5.29 8.47
CA THR A 147 17.11 5.75 9.57
C THR A 147 15.91 6.47 9.00
N GLU A 148 14.74 6.17 9.52
CA GLU A 148 13.48 6.86 9.16
C GLU A 148 12.81 7.35 10.43
N LEU A 149 12.46 8.63 10.47
CA LEU A 149 11.70 9.25 11.54
C LEU A 149 10.42 9.81 10.94
N SER A 150 9.29 9.57 11.59
CA SER A 150 8.00 10.13 11.21
C SER A 150 7.37 10.79 12.42
N ALA A 151 6.94 12.04 12.29
CA ALA A 151 6.14 12.75 13.26
C ALA A 151 4.79 13.14 12.63
N TYR A 152 3.70 12.82 13.32
CA TYR A 152 2.34 13.03 12.86
C TYR A 152 1.50 13.62 13.97
N MET A 153 0.71 14.65 13.63
CA MET A 153 -0.22 15.29 14.57
C MET A 153 -1.58 15.48 13.91
N THR A 154 -2.66 15.29 14.67
CA THR A 154 -4.01 15.63 14.22
C THR A 154 -4.76 16.44 15.26
N ALA A 155 -5.60 17.34 14.77
CA ALA A 155 -6.62 18.01 15.56
C ALA A 155 -7.98 17.78 14.91
N LYS A 156 -8.86 17.07 15.60
CA LYS A 156 -10.24 16.85 15.17
C LYS A 156 -11.17 17.73 16.01
N TRP A 157 -12.02 18.49 15.33
CA TRP A 157 -13.00 19.37 15.92
C TRP A 157 -14.42 19.01 15.46
N THR A 158 -15.31 18.80 16.41
CA THR A 158 -16.74 18.54 16.19
C THR A 158 -17.57 19.69 16.76
N PRO A 159 -17.66 20.85 16.05
CA PRO A 159 -18.36 22.04 16.56
C PRO A 159 -19.85 21.77 16.81
N THR A 160 -20.44 20.91 15.99
CA THR A 160 -21.83 20.47 16.11
C THR A 160 -21.91 18.95 15.98
N GLU A 161 -23.05 18.35 16.32
CA GLU A 161 -23.29 16.91 16.13
C GLU A 161 -23.26 16.47 14.66
N ARG A 162 -23.30 17.42 13.73
CA ARG A 162 -23.35 17.14 12.29
C ARG A 162 -22.05 17.44 11.55
N LEU A 163 -21.19 18.27 12.09
CA LEU A 163 -19.97 18.72 11.41
C LEU A 163 -18.74 18.19 12.13
N GLY A 164 -17.91 17.45 11.42
CA GLY A 164 -16.58 17.06 11.83
C GLY A 164 -15.54 17.71 10.91
N LEU A 165 -14.50 18.30 11.50
CA LEU A 165 -13.34 18.87 10.81
C LEU A 165 -12.08 18.26 11.39
N SER A 166 -11.10 17.94 10.54
CA SER A 166 -9.80 17.44 11.01
C SER A 166 -8.68 18.05 10.20
N LEU A 167 -7.65 18.51 10.89
CA LEU A 167 -6.37 18.91 10.33
C LEU A 167 -5.32 17.89 10.75
N ALA A 168 -4.55 17.38 9.80
CA ALA A 168 -3.40 16.52 10.03
C ALA A 168 -2.15 17.19 9.48
N LEU A 169 -1.04 17.03 10.20
CA LEU A 169 0.28 17.48 9.81
C LEU A 169 1.25 16.33 9.99
N ARG A 170 2.05 16.06 8.99
CA ARG A 170 3.09 15.03 9.02
C ARG A 170 4.40 15.60 8.51
N GLU A 171 5.50 15.14 9.09
CA GLU A 171 6.85 15.38 8.61
C GLU A 171 7.67 14.10 8.79
N ASP A 172 8.40 13.72 7.75
CA ASP A 172 9.21 12.51 7.73
C ASP A 172 10.68 12.86 7.46
N MET A 173 11.57 12.05 8.01
CA MET A 173 13.01 12.07 7.70
C MET A 173 13.45 10.70 7.19
N TYR A 174 14.19 10.68 6.11
CA TYR A 174 14.77 9.48 5.51
C TYR A 174 16.30 9.65 5.37
N GLY A 175 17.05 8.94 6.22
CA GLY A 175 18.48 9.17 6.36
C GLY A 175 18.75 10.53 7.00
N LYS A 176 19.11 11.51 6.19
CA LYS A 176 19.34 12.91 6.61
C LYS A 176 18.38 13.91 5.96
N ASP A 177 17.53 13.42 5.06
CA ASP A 177 16.66 14.25 4.23
C ASP A 177 15.28 14.34 4.84
N TRP A 178 14.81 15.57 5.08
CA TRP A 178 13.48 15.84 5.62
C TRP A 178 12.50 16.12 4.50
N THR A 179 11.26 15.64 4.67
CA THR A 179 10.16 16.06 3.80
C THR A 179 9.80 17.50 4.10
N PRO A 180 9.26 18.25 3.14
CA PRO A 180 8.44 19.41 3.46
C PRO A 180 7.22 18.96 4.28
N LEU A 181 6.66 19.88 5.07
CA LEU A 181 5.44 19.61 5.83
C LEU A 181 4.35 19.02 4.91
N ILE A 182 3.73 17.94 5.35
CA ILE A 182 2.71 17.19 4.62
C ILE A 182 1.35 17.41 5.31
N PRO A 183 0.58 18.44 4.91
CA PRO A 183 -0.73 18.72 5.47
C PRO A 183 -1.81 17.85 4.85
N ALA A 184 -2.85 17.55 5.64
CA ALA A 184 -4.11 17.03 5.14
C ALA A 184 -5.28 17.65 5.93
N PHE A 185 -6.35 17.97 5.21
CA PHE A 185 -7.58 18.48 5.78
C PHE A 185 -8.74 17.57 5.40
N TYR A 186 -9.59 17.26 6.36
CA TYR A 186 -10.78 16.44 6.21
C TYR A 186 -11.99 17.15 6.78
N ALA A 187 -13.12 17.07 6.09
CA ALA A 187 -14.41 17.55 6.55
C ALA A 187 -15.48 16.49 6.32
N ASP A 188 -16.37 16.33 7.27
CA ASP A 188 -17.57 15.52 7.11
C ASP A 188 -18.80 16.25 7.65
N TYR A 189 -19.92 16.12 6.95
CA TYR A 189 -21.16 16.75 7.32
C TYR A 189 -22.35 15.77 7.20
N MET A 190 -23.12 15.68 8.28
CA MET A 190 -24.33 14.86 8.33
C MET A 190 -25.49 15.60 7.64
N LEU A 191 -25.82 15.17 6.43
CA LEU A 191 -26.85 15.80 5.58
C LEU A 191 -28.24 15.57 6.13
N SER A 192 -28.52 14.35 6.63
CA SER A 192 -29.82 13.98 7.13
C SER A 192 -29.97 14.18 8.64
N LYS A 193 -31.16 14.53 9.10
CA LYS A 193 -31.47 14.62 10.55
C LYS A 193 -31.44 13.24 11.23
N ALA A 194 -31.74 12.19 10.47
CA ALA A 194 -31.71 10.80 10.96
C ALA A 194 -30.30 10.21 11.07
N GLY A 195 -29.24 10.97 10.66
CA GLY A 195 -27.86 10.53 10.78
C GLY A 195 -27.42 9.46 9.75
N ASN A 196 -28.23 9.25 8.73
CA ASN A 196 -28.06 8.15 7.78
C ASN A 196 -27.48 8.54 6.41
N VAL A 197 -27.23 9.82 6.18
CA VAL A 197 -26.58 10.35 4.96
C VAL A 197 -25.49 11.35 5.36
N ARG A 198 -24.28 11.13 4.88
CA ARG A 198 -23.09 11.94 5.20
C ARG A 198 -22.34 12.34 3.94
N ALA A 199 -22.05 13.63 3.79
CA ALA A 199 -21.07 14.14 2.85
C ALA A 199 -19.69 14.16 3.49
N LYS A 200 -18.63 13.95 2.69
CA LYS A 200 -17.24 14.02 3.13
C LYS A 200 -16.38 14.64 2.03
N ALA A 201 -15.33 15.33 2.44
CA ALA A 201 -14.33 15.87 1.54
C ALA A 201 -12.96 15.85 2.20
N SER A 202 -11.92 15.71 1.42
CA SER A 202 -10.54 15.83 1.89
C SER A 202 -9.64 16.46 0.83
N ILE A 203 -8.56 17.08 1.31
CA ILE A 203 -7.40 17.47 0.54
C ILE A 203 -6.17 17.04 1.31
N SER A 204 -5.24 16.36 0.64
CA SER A 204 -4.00 15.91 1.25
C SER A 204 -2.81 16.10 0.30
N ARG A 205 -1.68 16.51 0.88
CA ARG A 205 -0.39 16.39 0.22
C ARG A 205 0.13 14.98 0.40
N ASN A 206 0.68 14.40 -0.65
CA ASN A 206 1.30 13.07 -0.65
C ASN A 206 2.79 13.20 -0.88
N TYR A 207 3.55 12.28 -0.30
CA TYR A 207 5.00 12.25 -0.43
C TYR A 207 5.50 10.81 -0.30
N ARG A 208 6.39 10.37 -1.21
CA ARG A 208 6.98 9.03 -1.18
C ARG A 208 8.47 9.08 -1.48
N PHE A 209 9.30 8.67 -0.53
CA PHE A 209 10.73 8.50 -0.75
C PHE A 209 11.03 7.26 -1.60
N PRO A 210 12.10 7.31 -2.44
CA PRO A 210 12.59 6.13 -3.14
C PRO A 210 12.92 5.00 -2.17
N THR A 211 12.65 3.77 -2.56
CA THR A 211 13.03 2.60 -1.77
C THR A 211 14.55 2.37 -1.83
N LEU A 212 15.09 1.61 -0.88
CA LEU A 212 16.51 1.21 -0.96
C LEU A 212 16.83 0.43 -2.25
N ASN A 213 15.83 -0.27 -2.80
CA ASN A 213 15.98 -0.98 -4.05
C ASN A 213 16.04 -0.01 -5.25
N ASP A 214 15.19 1.03 -5.26
CA ASP A 214 15.25 2.06 -6.31
C ASP A 214 16.61 2.78 -6.31
N LEU A 215 17.16 3.04 -5.13
CA LEU A 215 18.42 3.75 -5.00
C LEU A 215 19.67 2.88 -5.28
N TYR A 216 19.67 1.62 -4.83
CA TYR A 216 20.92 0.84 -4.72
C TYR A 216 20.87 -0.53 -5.37
N PHE A 217 19.78 -0.91 -6.05
CA PHE A 217 19.75 -2.17 -6.80
C PHE A 217 20.89 -2.22 -7.84
N GLN A 218 21.50 -3.40 -7.98
CA GLN A 218 22.61 -3.59 -8.91
C GLN A 218 22.29 -4.74 -9.89
N PRO A 219 22.42 -4.54 -11.21
CA PRO A 219 22.74 -3.27 -11.88
C PRO A 219 21.46 -2.43 -12.07
N GLY A 220 21.58 -1.12 -11.98
CA GLY A 220 20.52 -0.20 -12.44
C GLY A 220 19.90 0.72 -11.40
N GLY A 221 20.11 0.55 -10.10
CA GLY A 221 19.64 1.50 -9.09
C GLY A 221 20.16 2.92 -9.31
N ASN A 222 19.38 3.92 -8.92
CA ASN A 222 19.68 5.33 -9.14
C ASN A 222 19.69 6.12 -7.81
N PRO A 223 20.87 6.46 -7.26
CA PRO A 223 20.96 7.21 -6.00
C PRO A 223 20.48 8.66 -6.09
N ASP A 224 20.31 9.21 -7.30
CA ASP A 224 19.95 10.62 -7.53
C ASP A 224 18.43 10.83 -7.62
N LEU A 225 17.64 9.79 -7.37
CA LEU A 225 16.20 9.88 -7.40
C LEU A 225 15.65 10.88 -6.38
N GLN A 226 14.74 11.73 -6.85
CA GLN A 226 13.95 12.63 -6.02
C GLN A 226 12.70 11.91 -5.49
N PRO A 227 12.18 12.32 -4.33
CA PRO A 227 10.93 11.80 -3.82
C PRO A 227 9.73 12.19 -4.71
N GLU A 228 8.80 11.26 -4.89
CA GLU A 228 7.50 11.56 -5.50
C GLU A 228 6.67 12.45 -4.56
N HIS A 229 5.95 13.39 -5.12
CA HIS A 229 5.08 14.27 -4.33
C HIS A 229 3.83 14.68 -5.12
N GLY A 230 2.80 15.14 -4.42
CA GLY A 230 1.58 15.55 -5.09
C GLY A 230 0.46 15.92 -4.14
N PHE A 231 -0.71 16.15 -4.73
CA PHE A 231 -1.93 16.44 -4.00
C PHE A 231 -3.04 15.51 -4.44
N THR A 232 -3.87 15.11 -3.47
CA THR A 232 -5.10 14.37 -3.73
C THR A 232 -6.27 15.12 -3.12
N TYR A 233 -7.35 15.20 -3.89
CA TYR A 233 -8.64 15.77 -3.52
C TYR A 233 -9.67 14.66 -3.56
N ASP A 234 -10.52 14.56 -2.53
CA ASP A 234 -11.60 13.59 -2.49
C ASP A 234 -12.89 14.28 -2.10
N GLY A 235 -13.99 13.86 -2.69
CA GLY A 235 -15.33 14.30 -2.33
C GLY A 235 -16.33 13.16 -2.49
N GLY A 236 -17.22 12.99 -1.51
CA GLY A 236 -18.15 11.87 -1.61
C GLY A 236 -19.34 11.97 -0.68
N VAL A 237 -20.28 11.06 -0.93
CA VAL A 237 -21.47 10.89 -0.11
C VAL A 237 -21.61 9.42 0.27
N SER A 238 -21.90 9.16 1.53
CA SER A 238 -22.22 7.83 2.04
C SER A 238 -23.60 7.83 2.69
N PHE A 239 -24.27 6.69 2.61
CA PHE A 239 -25.55 6.47 3.29
C PHE A 239 -25.59 5.09 3.92
N ALA A 240 -26.38 4.97 4.99
CA ALA A 240 -26.69 3.70 5.63
C ALA A 240 -28.12 3.73 6.17
N PHE A 241 -28.97 2.84 5.70
CA PHE A 241 -30.33 2.67 6.15
C PHE A 241 -30.50 1.24 6.67
N ALA A 242 -31.05 1.10 7.85
CA ALA A 242 -31.33 -0.20 8.41
C ALA A 242 -32.71 -0.20 9.10
N LYS A 243 -33.40 -1.33 9.01
CA LYS A 243 -34.56 -1.64 9.82
C LYS A 243 -34.26 -2.94 10.55
N GLU A 244 -34.18 -2.86 11.86
CA GLU A 244 -33.79 -3.96 12.72
C GLU A 244 -34.56 -5.24 12.41
N GLY A 245 -33.86 -6.36 12.27
CA GLY A 245 -34.41 -7.67 11.96
C GLY A 245 -34.98 -7.84 10.55
N ARG A 246 -34.85 -6.85 9.65
CA ARG A 246 -35.42 -6.92 8.28
C ARG A 246 -34.42 -6.69 7.18
N TYR A 247 -33.78 -5.52 7.13
CA TYR A 247 -32.83 -5.17 6.08
C TYR A 247 -31.81 -4.12 6.55
N ALA A 248 -30.67 -4.14 5.91
CA ALA A 248 -29.69 -3.05 5.92
C ALA A 248 -29.25 -2.75 4.49
N VAL A 249 -29.15 -1.48 4.15
CA VAL A 249 -28.65 -0.99 2.86
C VAL A 249 -27.61 0.10 3.14
N HIS A 250 -26.47 0.02 2.51
CA HIS A 250 -25.46 1.06 2.60
C HIS A 250 -24.83 1.32 1.25
N GLY A 251 -24.26 2.49 1.10
CA GLY A 251 -23.55 2.83 -0.12
C GLY A 251 -22.67 4.05 0.06
N GLU A 252 -21.74 4.20 -0.85
CA GLU A 252 -20.80 5.30 -0.91
C GLU A 252 -20.45 5.58 -2.36
N ALA A 253 -20.46 6.85 -2.73
CA ALA A 253 -19.90 7.35 -3.98
C ALA A 253 -18.82 8.36 -3.64
N THR A 254 -17.61 8.15 -4.13
CA THR A 254 -16.46 9.03 -3.94
C THR A 254 -15.89 9.40 -5.29
N TRP A 255 -15.74 10.68 -5.56
CA TRP A 255 -14.90 11.22 -6.61
C TRP A 255 -13.53 11.54 -6.01
N PHE A 256 -12.47 11.31 -6.77
CA PHE A 256 -11.12 11.70 -6.42
C PHE A 256 -10.38 12.29 -7.61
N ASP A 257 -9.36 13.10 -7.29
CA ASP A 257 -8.46 13.72 -8.26
C ASP A 257 -7.08 13.83 -7.61
N SER A 258 -6.05 13.30 -8.25
CA SER A 258 -4.70 13.16 -7.72
C SER A 258 -3.65 13.51 -8.76
N TYR A 259 -2.82 14.48 -8.45
CA TYR A 259 -1.66 14.88 -9.23
C TYR A 259 -0.40 14.41 -8.52
N ILE A 260 0.48 13.71 -9.24
CA ILE A 260 1.74 13.21 -8.72
C ILE A 260 2.87 13.63 -9.64
N ASP A 261 3.81 14.39 -9.09
CA ASP A 261 5.05 14.79 -9.73
C ASP A 261 6.19 13.84 -9.33
N ASP A 262 7.22 13.79 -10.18
CA ASP A 262 8.44 12.98 -9.97
C ASP A 262 8.16 11.48 -9.78
N TRP A 263 7.11 10.96 -10.42
CA TRP A 263 6.79 9.53 -10.35
C TRP A 263 7.99 8.68 -10.78
N ILE A 264 8.38 7.75 -9.92
CA ILE A 264 9.50 6.85 -10.17
C ILE A 264 9.02 5.67 -11.01
N LEU A 265 9.59 5.57 -12.21
CA LEU A 265 9.33 4.47 -13.13
C LEU A 265 10.65 3.78 -13.47
N TRP A 266 10.63 2.44 -13.44
CA TRP A 266 11.71 1.63 -13.96
C TRP A 266 11.58 1.56 -15.48
N ILE A 267 12.66 1.93 -16.18
CA ILE A 267 12.72 1.93 -17.65
C ILE A 267 13.96 1.19 -18.13
N PRO A 268 13.93 0.57 -19.33
CA PRO A 268 15.11 -0.02 -19.92
C PRO A 268 16.14 1.05 -20.25
N LEU A 269 17.40 0.81 -19.88
CA LEU A 269 18.52 1.72 -20.16
C LEU A 269 18.90 1.80 -21.65
N GLY A 270 18.46 0.83 -22.45
CA GLY A 270 18.88 0.65 -23.84
C GLY A 270 20.31 0.15 -23.96
N GLY A 271 20.64 -0.50 -25.05
CA GLY A 271 21.97 -1.04 -25.34
C GLY A 271 21.91 -2.53 -25.66
N LYS A 272 23.10 -3.20 -25.64
CA LYS A 272 23.19 -4.65 -25.96
C LYS A 272 22.60 -5.56 -24.85
N GLN A 273 22.31 -4.99 -23.68
CA GLN A 273 21.70 -5.70 -22.55
C GLN A 273 20.65 -4.82 -21.93
N ASP A 274 19.42 -5.32 -21.79
CA ASP A 274 18.27 -4.60 -21.25
C ASP A 274 18.31 -4.53 -19.72
N PHE A 275 19.15 -3.63 -19.18
CA PHE A 275 19.07 -3.26 -17.78
C PHE A 275 18.00 -2.22 -17.58
N TRP A 276 17.26 -2.35 -16.49
CA TRP A 276 16.25 -1.41 -16.05
C TRP A 276 16.83 -0.47 -15.00
N THR A 277 16.50 0.80 -15.09
CA THR A 277 16.88 1.83 -14.10
C THR A 277 15.67 2.66 -13.72
N PRO A 278 15.53 3.01 -12.44
CA PRO A 278 14.46 3.90 -12.02
C PRO A 278 14.83 5.35 -12.30
N LYS A 279 13.86 6.11 -12.78
CA LYS A 279 13.97 7.55 -13.01
C LYS A 279 12.72 8.27 -12.55
N ASN A 280 12.88 9.53 -12.15
CA ASN A 280 11.76 10.46 -11.95
C ASN A 280 11.37 11.01 -13.33
N LEU A 281 10.37 10.41 -13.94
CA LEU A 281 10.07 10.71 -15.34
C LEU A 281 8.69 11.26 -15.55
N LYS A 282 7.79 11.06 -14.58
CA LYS A 282 6.38 11.19 -14.91
C LYS A 282 5.65 12.14 -13.99
N LYS A 283 4.85 12.99 -14.64
CA LYS A 283 3.67 13.58 -14.04
C LYS A 283 2.51 12.65 -14.31
N VAL A 284 1.83 12.23 -13.26
CA VAL A 284 0.68 11.35 -13.35
C VAL A 284 -0.54 12.06 -12.79
N HIS A 285 -1.58 12.13 -13.62
CA HIS A 285 -2.89 12.58 -13.20
C HIS A 285 -3.82 11.37 -13.09
N ALA A 286 -4.18 11.01 -11.87
CA ALA A 286 -5.12 9.93 -11.58
C ALA A 286 -6.41 10.51 -11.01
N TYR A 287 -7.54 10.26 -11.67
CA TYR A 287 -8.84 10.76 -11.24
C TYR A 287 -9.91 9.69 -11.41
N GLY A 288 -11.09 9.93 -10.87
CA GLY A 288 -12.16 8.97 -11.10
C GLY A 288 -13.27 8.95 -10.07
N VAL A 289 -14.02 7.87 -10.13
CA VAL A 289 -15.16 7.63 -9.25
C VAL A 289 -15.11 6.20 -8.71
N GLU A 290 -15.27 6.08 -7.41
CA GLU A 290 -15.46 4.81 -6.72
C GLU A 290 -16.87 4.71 -6.17
N LEU A 291 -17.53 3.60 -6.44
CA LEU A 291 -18.86 3.29 -5.94
C LEU A 291 -18.80 2.02 -5.08
N LYS A 292 -19.43 2.08 -3.92
CA LYS A 292 -19.65 0.92 -3.04
C LYS A 292 -21.14 0.85 -2.70
N ALA A 293 -21.71 -0.35 -2.76
CA ALA A 293 -23.08 -0.58 -2.34
C ALA A 293 -23.21 -1.94 -1.66
N GLY A 294 -23.98 -2.00 -0.61
CA GLY A 294 -24.23 -3.24 0.09
C GLY A 294 -25.69 -3.35 0.55
N PHE A 295 -26.12 -4.56 0.60
CA PHE A 295 -27.48 -4.92 0.99
C PHE A 295 -27.46 -6.21 1.79
N ASP A 296 -28.15 -6.24 2.93
CA ASP A 296 -28.41 -7.42 3.73
C ASP A 296 -29.90 -7.49 4.05
N ARG A 297 -30.48 -8.67 3.96
CA ARG A 297 -31.88 -8.93 4.32
C ARG A 297 -32.02 -10.24 5.06
N THR A 298 -32.79 -10.20 6.13
CA THR A 298 -33.24 -11.37 6.87
C THR A 298 -34.74 -11.50 6.67
N TRP A 299 -35.22 -12.64 6.09
CA TRP A 299 -36.65 -12.87 5.87
C TRP A 299 -37.33 -13.50 7.08
N ASN A 300 -36.65 -14.41 7.73
CA ASN A 300 -37.08 -15.09 8.94
C ASN A 300 -35.81 -15.58 9.67
N ARG A 301 -35.98 -16.43 10.69
CA ARG A 301 -34.83 -16.97 11.43
C ARG A 301 -33.88 -17.83 10.58
N ASP A 302 -34.38 -18.33 9.44
CA ASP A 302 -33.65 -19.33 8.64
C ASP A 302 -32.93 -18.74 7.44
N TRP A 303 -33.38 -17.63 6.86
CA TRP A 303 -32.87 -17.09 5.62
C TRP A 303 -32.25 -15.71 5.79
N GLN A 304 -31.01 -15.60 5.38
CA GLN A 304 -30.30 -14.33 5.28
C GLN A 304 -29.62 -14.23 3.90
N VAL A 305 -29.80 -13.12 3.24
CA VAL A 305 -29.20 -12.83 1.94
C VAL A 305 -28.47 -11.50 2.04
N GLY A 306 -27.25 -11.43 1.52
CA GLY A 306 -26.48 -10.20 1.45
C GLY A 306 -25.70 -10.12 0.15
N ALA A 307 -25.44 -8.92 -0.29
CA ALA A 307 -24.55 -8.64 -1.41
C ALA A 307 -23.80 -7.34 -1.17
N ASP A 308 -22.48 -7.32 -1.48
CA ASP A 308 -21.67 -6.13 -1.56
C ASP A 308 -21.07 -6.03 -2.94
N GLY A 309 -21.15 -4.84 -3.52
CA GLY A 309 -20.56 -4.50 -4.80
C GLY A 309 -19.62 -3.32 -4.68
N ASN A 310 -18.53 -3.36 -5.44
CA ASN A 310 -17.64 -2.23 -5.65
C ASN A 310 -17.43 -2.04 -7.15
N PHE A 311 -17.37 -0.78 -7.56
CA PHE A 311 -17.02 -0.37 -8.91
C PHE A 311 -16.05 0.79 -8.84
N SER A 312 -15.02 0.78 -9.66
CA SER A 312 -14.07 1.88 -9.80
C SER A 312 -13.86 2.20 -11.27
N TRP A 313 -13.91 3.47 -11.60
CA TRP A 313 -13.38 4.06 -12.81
C TRP A 313 -12.22 4.96 -12.41
N THR A 314 -11.00 4.59 -12.81
CA THR A 314 -9.76 5.18 -12.30
C THR A 314 -8.74 5.40 -13.40
N PRO A 315 -9.00 6.33 -14.38
CA PRO A 315 -7.99 6.76 -15.31
C PRO A 315 -6.74 7.25 -14.59
N SER A 316 -5.58 6.86 -15.10
CA SER A 316 -4.27 7.24 -14.58
C SER A 316 -3.40 7.61 -15.77
N ILE A 317 -3.37 8.89 -16.08
CA ILE A 317 -2.83 9.42 -17.33
C ILE A 317 -1.40 9.92 -17.13
N ASN A 318 -0.54 9.58 -18.08
CA ASN A 318 0.80 10.13 -18.15
C ASN A 318 0.77 11.55 -18.74
N GLU A 319 0.99 12.56 -17.92
CA GLU A 319 1.07 13.97 -18.30
C GLU A 319 2.51 14.52 -18.35
N SER A 320 3.49 13.66 -18.50
CA SER A 320 4.89 14.03 -18.57
C SER A 320 5.25 14.72 -19.87
N GLU A 321 6.42 15.33 -19.91
CA GLU A 321 7.03 15.72 -21.19
C GLU A 321 7.58 14.48 -21.92
N PRO A 322 7.55 14.47 -23.26
CA PRO A 322 8.08 13.35 -24.05
C PRO A 322 9.56 13.12 -23.80
N MET A 323 9.95 11.88 -23.51
CA MET A 323 11.36 11.51 -23.34
C MET A 323 12.12 11.40 -24.66
N SER A 324 11.41 11.21 -25.77
CA SER A 324 11.94 11.13 -27.14
C SER A 324 10.88 11.56 -28.14
N LYS A 325 11.29 11.84 -29.39
CA LYS A 325 10.37 12.20 -30.48
C LYS A 325 9.33 11.12 -30.82
N GLY A 326 9.51 9.89 -30.34
CA GLY A 326 8.61 8.75 -30.54
C GLY A 326 7.92 8.27 -29.26
N ASP A 327 7.95 9.04 -28.18
CA ASP A 327 7.27 8.67 -26.94
C ASP A 327 5.75 8.81 -27.08
N GLU A 328 5.11 7.70 -27.39
CA GLU A 328 3.65 7.63 -27.53
C GLU A 328 2.92 7.43 -26.18
N SER A 329 3.61 7.39 -25.06
CA SER A 329 3.01 7.16 -23.74
C SER A 329 2.30 8.39 -23.17
N ILE A 330 2.56 9.56 -23.73
CA ILE A 330 2.03 10.85 -23.26
C ILE A 330 0.52 10.95 -23.53
N GLY A 331 -0.24 11.38 -22.54
CA GLY A 331 -1.69 11.48 -22.61
C GLY A 331 -2.42 10.13 -22.58
N LYS A 332 -1.69 9.01 -22.36
CA LYS A 332 -2.27 7.67 -22.30
C LYS A 332 -2.32 7.12 -20.89
N GLN A 333 -3.19 6.13 -20.71
CA GLN A 333 -3.32 5.35 -19.48
C GLN A 333 -1.99 4.66 -19.13
N LEU A 334 -1.63 4.65 -17.85
CA LEU A 334 -0.45 3.93 -17.36
C LEU A 334 -0.55 2.43 -17.66
N VAL A 335 0.59 1.84 -18.00
CA VAL A 335 0.71 0.39 -18.25
C VAL A 335 0.38 -0.41 -16.97
N TYR A 336 -0.20 -1.58 -17.14
CA TYR A 336 -0.61 -2.51 -16.08
C TYR A 336 -1.69 -2.00 -15.11
N VAL A 337 -2.21 -0.79 -15.30
CA VAL A 337 -3.29 -0.22 -14.49
C VAL A 337 -4.62 -0.35 -15.25
N PRO A 338 -5.61 -1.11 -14.73
CA PRO A 338 -6.92 -1.18 -15.35
C PRO A 338 -7.67 0.13 -15.14
N GLU A 339 -8.35 0.62 -16.17
CA GLU A 339 -9.18 1.83 -16.07
C GLU A 339 -10.47 1.57 -15.29
N PHE A 340 -11.02 0.35 -15.46
CA PHE A 340 -12.24 -0.06 -14.77
C PHE A 340 -12.00 -1.32 -13.95
N SER A 341 -12.62 -1.37 -12.78
CA SER A 341 -12.69 -2.61 -12.00
C SER A 341 -14.05 -2.74 -11.32
N ALA A 342 -14.49 -3.98 -11.15
CA ALA A 342 -15.71 -4.28 -10.42
C ALA A 342 -15.57 -5.57 -9.61
N SER A 343 -16.24 -5.63 -8.47
CA SER A 343 -16.36 -6.87 -7.71
C SER A 343 -17.72 -6.96 -7.03
N VAL A 344 -18.22 -8.19 -6.93
CA VAL A 344 -19.45 -8.51 -6.21
C VAL A 344 -19.18 -9.68 -5.28
N THR A 345 -19.63 -9.55 -4.04
CA THR A 345 -19.64 -10.64 -3.06
C THR A 345 -21.08 -10.90 -2.65
N ALA A 346 -21.62 -12.07 -2.96
CA ALA A 346 -22.96 -12.50 -2.57
C ALA A 346 -22.89 -13.53 -1.44
N ARG A 347 -23.77 -13.38 -0.48
CA ARG A 347 -23.88 -14.25 0.71
C ARG A 347 -25.30 -14.79 0.79
N LEU A 348 -25.41 -16.08 1.00
CA LEU A 348 -26.67 -16.75 1.30
C LEU A 348 -26.46 -17.62 2.52
N ALA A 349 -27.35 -17.46 3.49
CA ALA A 349 -27.40 -18.33 4.65
C ALA A 349 -28.81 -18.93 4.76
N TRP A 350 -28.89 -20.24 4.95
CA TRP A 350 -30.11 -20.97 5.20
C TRP A 350 -29.86 -22.01 6.29
N LYS A 351 -30.49 -21.80 7.44
CA LYS A 351 -30.25 -22.63 8.64
C LYS A 351 -28.76 -22.72 8.95
N SER A 352 -28.17 -23.92 8.88
CA SER A 352 -26.73 -24.18 9.06
C SER A 352 -25.88 -24.05 7.78
N TRP A 353 -26.53 -23.90 6.62
CA TRP A 353 -25.82 -23.75 5.34
C TRP A 353 -25.37 -22.32 5.12
N ARG A 354 -24.17 -22.15 4.55
CA ARG A 354 -23.62 -20.87 4.15
C ARG A 354 -23.02 -21.00 2.75
N LEU A 355 -23.43 -20.10 1.86
CA LEU A 355 -22.85 -19.97 0.52
C LEU A 355 -22.27 -18.57 0.37
N LEU A 356 -21.04 -18.50 -0.06
CA LEU A 356 -20.34 -17.27 -0.42
C LEU A 356 -19.92 -17.38 -1.88
N TYR A 357 -20.30 -16.38 -2.68
CA TYR A 357 -19.86 -16.24 -4.06
C TYR A 357 -19.13 -14.92 -4.21
N LYS A 358 -17.94 -14.92 -4.83
CA LYS A 358 -17.18 -13.71 -5.14
C LYS A 358 -16.85 -13.69 -6.62
N TRP A 359 -17.19 -12.58 -7.26
CA TRP A 359 -16.84 -12.27 -8.64
C TRP A 359 -16.00 -11.00 -8.68
N CYS A 360 -14.98 -10.97 -9.55
CA CYS A 360 -14.11 -9.83 -9.79
C CYS A 360 -13.89 -9.68 -11.29
N TRP A 361 -13.91 -8.45 -11.75
CA TRP A 361 -13.65 -8.10 -13.13
C TRP A 361 -12.75 -6.87 -13.22
N TYR A 362 -11.89 -6.86 -14.23
CA TYR A 362 -10.99 -5.76 -14.56
C TYR A 362 -11.04 -5.54 -16.07
N SER A 363 -10.96 -4.27 -16.50
CA SER A 363 -10.78 -3.94 -17.91
C SER A 363 -9.42 -4.40 -18.44
N GLU A 364 -9.26 -4.32 -19.73
CA GLU A 364 -7.96 -4.49 -20.37
C GLU A 364 -6.90 -3.55 -19.78
N ARG A 365 -5.64 -3.95 -19.89
CA ARG A 365 -4.49 -3.19 -19.41
C ARG A 365 -3.48 -3.10 -20.51
N PHE A 366 -2.92 -1.94 -20.71
CA PHE A 366 -1.78 -1.79 -21.60
C PHE A 366 -0.57 -2.50 -20.97
N THR A 367 0.17 -3.28 -21.75
CA THR A 367 1.37 -3.98 -21.32
C THR A 367 2.65 -3.33 -21.82
N MET A 368 2.56 -2.56 -22.93
CA MET A 368 3.63 -1.72 -23.48
C MET A 368 2.99 -0.45 -24.03
N SER A 369 3.69 0.64 -23.94
CA SER A 369 3.33 1.95 -24.50
C SER A 369 4.04 2.14 -25.83
#